data_6b06b6a2d3fd1bd85354fbc8e49c054b
#
_entry.id   6b06b6a2d3fd1bd85354fbc8e49c054b
#
_cell.length_a   1.000
_cell.length_b   1.000
_cell.length_c   1.000
_cell.angle_alpha   90.00
_cell.angle_beta   90.00
_cell.angle_gamma   90.00
#
_symmetry.space_group_name_H-M   'P 1'
#
loop_
_entity.id
_entity.type
_entity.pdbx_description
1 polymer ?
#
loop_
_entity_poly.entity_id
_entity_poly.type
_entity_poly.pdbx_seq_one_letter_code
_entity_poly.pdbx_strand_id
1 'polypeptide(L)'
;MFNLKKYYLKYFPSVLMLVLSNMFLFGSEIINFYLSYQLFNNFITPPLINPTTKLIIYSIGVVASYILSALSLVLNNYFTYRLTAYIEADCKKKIYEKFKNSTNISRNKVMNTETLNIMSNDINSYLMSSISFTISIWISIVMFVGILLAYLFLGNLYLFIFLAAFSILEVLVNIFCSYLNNKITIQQTKVDDKFHSKFSKWIKTFSLFLFSNKLYFFLAKTNDIFKENSKLKNKLENKSAIASILEISMLVLKFAIFITIALYLYKANLINLALILAIGTQLNVTSAQTKIIISDISNAMLYRELKHKLIDTFTPLKNKNSLTISNFKKLEIVNGDINYDTKNILHNINFSIKRGDKILLKGKSGSGKSSLLNVLFNNLSLTSGNYNVNNNNIDIDTNLQGIFTYCNDENIIFDGNLYDNLTFFEDNPNIEKLNKVISDLNIDFINDLIQNLRDMKLSEGQKQLINLARVLYSNNDIVIIDEGFSNLDKQNFDNAVKLILNLNKTLIIISHQLDKTYEQKFTKVLELKDKQLQEFGLSIS
;
A
#
# COMPACT_ATOMS: atom_id res chain seq x y z
N MET A 1 16.12 -3.75 -6.74
CA MET A 1 15.60 -3.98 -5.39
C MET A 1 14.65 -5.17 -5.33
N PHE A 2 13.74 -5.35 -6.26
CA PHE A 2 12.86 -6.52 -6.40
C PHE A 2 13.53 -7.63 -7.22
N ASN A 3 14.58 -8.25 -6.67
CA ASN A 3 15.17 -9.44 -7.29
C ASN A 3 14.54 -10.68 -6.65
N LEU A 4 13.49 -11.21 -7.27
CA LEU A 4 12.77 -12.41 -6.82
C LEU A 4 13.71 -13.61 -6.60
N LYS A 5 14.76 -13.77 -7.42
CA LYS A 5 15.76 -14.83 -7.23
C LYS A 5 16.40 -14.80 -5.84
N LYS A 6 16.74 -13.59 -5.34
CA LYS A 6 17.32 -13.44 -3.99
C LYS A 6 16.33 -13.84 -2.90
N TYR A 7 15.05 -13.56 -3.08
CA TYR A 7 14.01 -13.94 -2.13
C TYR A 7 13.73 -15.44 -2.16
N TYR A 8 13.70 -16.06 -3.34
CA TYR A 8 13.56 -17.52 -3.44
C TYR A 8 14.70 -18.26 -2.76
N LEU A 9 15.93 -17.77 -2.84
CA LEU A 9 17.07 -18.33 -2.12
C LEU A 9 16.95 -18.10 -0.60
N LYS A 10 16.52 -16.90 -0.18
CA LYS A 10 16.35 -16.57 1.25
C LYS A 10 15.27 -17.43 1.93
N TYR A 11 14.18 -17.72 1.22
CA TYR A 11 13.04 -18.50 1.72
C TYR A 11 12.96 -19.89 1.07
N PHE A 12 14.11 -20.47 0.76
CA PHE A 12 14.24 -21.76 0.07
C PHE A 12 13.36 -22.87 0.65
N PRO A 13 13.21 -23.08 1.97
CA PRO A 13 12.34 -24.11 2.51
C PRO A 13 10.88 -23.99 2.06
N SER A 14 10.33 -22.75 2.04
CA SER A 14 8.96 -22.51 1.57
C SER A 14 8.82 -22.74 0.06
N VAL A 15 9.84 -22.38 -0.73
CA VAL A 15 9.87 -22.64 -2.17
C VAL A 15 9.97 -24.14 -2.45
N LEU A 16 10.78 -24.88 -1.70
CA LEU A 16 10.89 -26.33 -1.82
C LEU A 16 9.56 -27.03 -1.56
N MET A 17 8.85 -26.63 -0.49
CA MET A 17 7.54 -27.18 -0.16
C MET A 17 6.48 -26.86 -1.24
N LEU A 18 6.57 -25.68 -1.86
CA LEU A 18 5.78 -25.35 -3.04
C LEU A 18 6.05 -26.29 -4.21
N VAL A 19 7.30 -26.53 -4.52
CA VAL A 19 7.68 -27.45 -5.61
C VAL A 19 7.18 -28.86 -5.30
N LEU A 20 7.34 -29.35 -4.07
CA LEU A 20 6.85 -30.68 -3.65
C LEU A 20 5.32 -30.78 -3.75
N SER A 21 4.56 -29.79 -3.29
CA SER A 21 3.09 -29.79 -3.39
C SER A 21 2.63 -29.83 -4.86
N ASN A 22 3.37 -29.17 -5.77
CA ASN A 22 3.07 -29.20 -7.20
C ASN A 22 3.41 -30.55 -7.85
N MET A 23 4.49 -31.21 -7.42
CA MET A 23 4.80 -32.58 -7.87
C MET A 23 3.71 -33.57 -7.42
N PHE A 24 3.20 -33.44 -6.20
CA PHE A 24 2.07 -34.25 -5.73
C PHE A 24 0.79 -33.99 -6.52
N LEU A 25 0.49 -32.72 -6.83
CA LEU A 25 -0.65 -32.38 -7.66
C LEU A 25 -0.56 -33.05 -9.04
N PHE A 26 0.58 -32.90 -9.70
CA PHE A 26 0.85 -33.50 -11.02
C PHE A 26 0.75 -35.03 -10.97
N GLY A 27 1.38 -35.66 -9.98
CA GLY A 27 1.33 -37.11 -9.81
C GLY A 27 -0.11 -37.62 -9.60
N SER A 28 -0.91 -36.92 -8.80
CA SER A 28 -2.31 -37.28 -8.55
C SER A 28 -3.19 -37.23 -9.80
N GLU A 29 -2.97 -36.26 -10.70
CA GLU A 29 -3.72 -36.15 -11.96
C GLU A 29 -3.38 -37.28 -12.95
N ILE A 30 -2.10 -37.66 -13.07
CA ILE A 30 -1.70 -38.80 -13.91
C ILE A 30 -2.29 -40.12 -13.35
N ILE A 31 -2.22 -40.30 -12.05
CA ILE A 31 -2.79 -41.46 -11.36
C ILE A 31 -4.30 -41.50 -11.60
N ASN A 32 -5.00 -40.37 -11.47
CA ASN A 32 -6.40 -40.23 -11.71
C ASN A 32 -6.79 -40.69 -13.14
N PHE A 33 -6.04 -40.19 -14.13
CA PHE A 33 -6.28 -40.57 -15.53
C PHE A 33 -6.12 -42.09 -15.74
N TYR A 34 -5.03 -42.69 -15.24
CA TYR A 34 -4.79 -44.14 -15.33
C TYR A 34 -5.86 -44.96 -14.63
N LEU A 35 -6.23 -44.58 -13.40
CA LEU A 35 -7.24 -45.29 -12.63
C LEU A 35 -8.63 -45.16 -13.27
N SER A 36 -8.96 -44.00 -13.83
CA SER A 36 -10.21 -43.80 -14.56
C SER A 36 -10.29 -44.69 -15.81
N TYR A 37 -9.17 -44.79 -16.56
CA TYR A 37 -9.07 -45.69 -17.69
C TYR A 37 -9.29 -47.17 -17.27
N GLN A 38 -8.62 -47.62 -16.21
CA GLN A 38 -8.79 -48.99 -15.69
C GLN A 38 -10.20 -49.25 -15.16
N LEU A 39 -10.81 -48.26 -14.52
CA LEU A 39 -12.20 -48.36 -14.04
C LEU A 39 -13.16 -48.57 -15.23
N PHE A 40 -13.08 -47.72 -16.25
CA PHE A 40 -13.92 -47.85 -17.42
C PHE A 40 -13.65 -49.14 -18.20
N ASN A 41 -12.38 -49.54 -18.32
CA ASN A 41 -12.02 -50.79 -19.01
C ASN A 41 -12.59 -52.02 -18.29
N ASN A 42 -12.47 -52.10 -16.97
CA ASN A 42 -13.06 -53.22 -16.19
C ASN A 42 -14.59 -53.18 -16.14
N PHE A 43 -15.20 -52.01 -16.32
CA PHE A 43 -16.67 -51.90 -16.42
C PHE A 43 -17.18 -52.42 -17.76
N ILE A 44 -16.51 -52.13 -18.87
CA ILE A 44 -16.91 -52.48 -20.23
C ILE A 44 -16.53 -53.93 -20.55
N THR A 45 -15.32 -54.35 -20.15
CA THR A 45 -14.77 -55.68 -20.36
C THR A 45 -14.43 -56.32 -19.01
N PRO A 46 -15.43 -56.82 -18.28
CA PRO A 46 -15.20 -57.34 -16.93
C PRO A 46 -14.22 -58.52 -16.98
N PRO A 47 -13.21 -58.54 -16.11
CA PRO A 47 -12.28 -59.66 -16.01
C PRO A 47 -12.98 -60.91 -15.50
N LEU A 48 -12.51 -62.08 -15.97
CA LEU A 48 -13.07 -63.41 -15.58
C LEU A 48 -12.94 -63.68 -14.08
N ILE A 49 -11.96 -63.07 -13.38
CA ILE A 49 -11.69 -63.28 -11.95
C ILE A 49 -11.99 -62.00 -11.19
N ASN A 50 -12.90 -62.04 -10.20
CA ASN A 50 -13.26 -61.00 -9.24
C ASN A 50 -13.60 -59.63 -9.87
N PRO A 51 -14.57 -59.53 -10.79
CA PRO A 51 -14.89 -58.29 -11.48
C PRO A 51 -15.35 -57.19 -10.54
N THR A 52 -16.15 -57.49 -9.54
CA THR A 52 -16.69 -56.52 -8.58
C THR A 52 -15.61 -55.93 -7.65
N THR A 53 -14.66 -56.75 -7.18
CA THR A 53 -13.58 -56.30 -6.31
C THR A 53 -12.62 -55.34 -7.04
N LYS A 54 -12.31 -55.61 -8.31
CA LYS A 54 -11.47 -54.70 -9.12
C LYS A 54 -12.16 -53.36 -9.38
N LEU A 55 -13.47 -53.36 -9.69
CA LEU A 55 -14.25 -52.13 -9.85
C LEU A 55 -14.23 -51.28 -8.56
N ILE A 56 -14.45 -51.93 -7.41
CA ILE A 56 -14.41 -51.22 -6.11
C ILE A 56 -13.02 -50.63 -5.85
N ILE A 57 -11.92 -51.37 -6.08
CA ILE A 57 -10.55 -50.90 -5.87
C ILE A 57 -10.26 -49.70 -6.75
N TYR A 58 -10.58 -49.74 -8.06
CA TYR A 58 -10.35 -48.62 -8.95
C TYR A 58 -11.23 -47.39 -8.62
N SER A 59 -12.49 -47.60 -8.21
CA SER A 59 -13.37 -46.54 -7.77
C SER A 59 -12.84 -45.82 -6.54
N ILE A 60 -12.38 -46.56 -5.51
CA ILE A 60 -11.73 -46.00 -4.33
C ILE A 60 -10.44 -45.26 -4.71
N GLY A 61 -9.64 -45.83 -5.63
CA GLY A 61 -8.44 -45.22 -6.13
C GLY A 61 -8.68 -43.87 -6.81
N VAL A 62 -9.73 -43.76 -7.65
CA VAL A 62 -10.13 -42.51 -8.29
C VAL A 62 -10.52 -41.44 -7.24
N VAL A 63 -11.36 -41.85 -6.27
CA VAL A 63 -11.73 -40.91 -5.18
C VAL A 63 -10.53 -40.48 -4.37
N ALA A 64 -9.63 -41.39 -4.03
CA ALA A 64 -8.40 -41.09 -3.29
C ALA A 64 -7.48 -40.14 -4.07
N SER A 65 -7.38 -40.29 -5.41
CA SER A 65 -6.59 -39.38 -6.24
C SER A 65 -7.16 -37.95 -6.28
N TYR A 66 -8.48 -37.79 -6.31
CA TYR A 66 -9.13 -36.47 -6.20
C TYR A 66 -8.92 -35.83 -4.81
N ILE A 67 -8.99 -36.60 -3.73
CA ILE A 67 -8.70 -36.11 -2.38
C ILE A 67 -7.22 -35.65 -2.31
N LEU A 68 -6.30 -36.44 -2.88
CA LEU A 68 -4.88 -36.09 -2.90
C LEU A 68 -4.61 -34.80 -3.70
N SER A 69 -5.27 -34.62 -4.85
CA SER A 69 -5.15 -33.38 -5.64
C SER A 69 -5.70 -32.18 -4.89
N ALA A 70 -6.86 -32.32 -4.21
CA ALA A 70 -7.44 -31.26 -3.39
C ALA A 70 -6.52 -30.86 -2.23
N LEU A 71 -5.95 -31.81 -1.51
CA LEU A 71 -4.96 -31.55 -0.45
C LEU A 71 -3.72 -30.85 -0.99
N SER A 72 -3.23 -31.26 -2.15
CA SER A 72 -2.07 -30.62 -2.80
C SER A 72 -2.34 -29.18 -3.18
N LEU A 73 -3.55 -28.85 -3.65
CA LEU A 73 -3.99 -27.47 -3.93
C LEU A 73 -4.05 -26.60 -2.67
N VAL A 74 -4.57 -27.14 -1.56
CA VAL A 74 -4.60 -26.44 -0.27
C VAL A 74 -3.18 -26.14 0.22
N LEU A 75 -2.28 -27.13 0.18
CA LEU A 75 -0.87 -26.97 0.57
C LEU A 75 -0.17 -25.94 -0.32
N ASN A 76 -0.40 -25.98 -1.63
CA ASN A 76 0.16 -25.01 -2.57
C ASN A 76 -0.27 -23.58 -2.21
N ASN A 77 -1.57 -23.35 -2.03
CA ASN A 77 -2.09 -22.03 -1.64
C ASN A 77 -1.50 -21.56 -0.29
N TYR A 78 -1.44 -22.43 0.71
CA TYR A 78 -0.86 -22.13 2.01
C TYR A 78 0.60 -21.66 1.90
N PHE A 79 1.46 -22.42 1.18
CA PHE A 79 2.86 -22.05 1.03
C PHE A 79 3.06 -20.81 0.14
N THR A 80 2.21 -20.61 -0.86
CA THR A 80 2.22 -19.38 -1.68
C THR A 80 1.89 -18.15 -0.84
N TYR A 81 0.82 -18.16 -0.05
CA TYR A 81 0.48 -17.05 0.85
C TYR A 81 1.55 -16.81 1.91
N ARG A 82 2.10 -17.86 2.48
CA ARG A 82 3.19 -17.74 3.46
C ARG A 82 4.45 -17.10 2.86
N LEU A 83 4.84 -17.52 1.66
CA LEU A 83 5.98 -16.95 0.94
C LEU A 83 5.75 -15.47 0.59
N THR A 84 4.57 -15.12 0.10
CA THR A 84 4.21 -13.72 -0.22
C THR A 84 4.22 -12.85 1.02
N ALA A 85 3.69 -13.31 2.16
CA ALA A 85 3.69 -12.57 3.43
C ALA A 85 5.12 -12.27 3.93
N TYR A 86 6.04 -13.25 3.86
CA TYR A 86 7.44 -13.03 4.25
C TYR A 86 8.14 -11.99 3.36
N ILE A 87 7.91 -12.05 2.05
CA ILE A 87 8.52 -11.11 1.11
C ILE A 87 7.90 -9.72 1.29
N GLU A 88 6.60 -9.63 1.54
CA GLU A 88 5.91 -8.37 1.83
C GLU A 88 6.49 -7.67 3.08
N ALA A 89 6.65 -8.41 4.17
CA ALA A 89 7.25 -7.88 5.40
C ALA A 89 8.68 -7.36 5.17
N ASP A 90 9.51 -8.10 4.43
CA ASP A 90 10.86 -7.67 4.06
C ASP A 90 10.85 -6.41 3.17
N CYS A 91 9.91 -6.33 2.24
CA CYS A 91 9.76 -5.15 1.38
C CYS A 91 9.35 -3.92 2.19
N LYS A 92 8.35 -4.05 3.07
CA LYS A 92 7.90 -2.97 3.96
C LYS A 92 9.03 -2.49 4.86
N LYS A 93 9.81 -3.41 5.44
CA LYS A 93 11.00 -3.07 6.25
C LYS A 93 12.02 -2.25 5.47
N LYS A 94 12.35 -2.64 4.23
CA LYS A 94 13.29 -1.91 3.38
C LYS A 94 12.79 -0.52 2.99
N ILE A 95 11.47 -0.36 2.81
CA ILE A 95 10.86 0.95 2.59
C ILE A 95 11.06 1.81 3.82
N TYR A 96 10.76 1.27 5.00
CA TYR A 96 10.96 1.97 6.27
C TYR A 96 12.42 2.41 6.46
N GLU A 97 13.39 1.52 6.21
CA GLU A 97 14.82 1.86 6.25
C GLU A 97 15.19 2.98 5.28
N LYS A 98 14.56 3.01 4.10
CA LYS A 98 14.74 4.09 3.14
C LYS A 98 14.18 5.41 3.67
N PHE A 99 13.01 5.41 4.29
CA PHE A 99 12.45 6.62 4.93
C PHE A 99 13.38 7.17 6.00
N LYS A 100 13.96 6.29 6.82
CA LYS A 100 14.92 6.67 7.85
C LYS A 100 16.11 7.46 7.28
N ASN A 101 16.58 7.08 6.08
CA ASN A 101 17.77 7.65 5.44
C ASN A 101 17.47 8.73 4.39
N SER A 102 16.21 9.15 4.23
CA SER A 102 15.82 10.15 3.21
C SER A 102 15.82 11.57 3.76
N THR A 103 16.00 12.57 2.89
CA THR A 103 15.91 13.99 3.24
C THR A 103 14.47 14.44 3.50
N ASN A 104 14.27 15.56 4.20
CA ASN A 104 12.95 16.05 4.58
C ASN A 104 12.02 16.29 3.38
N ILE A 105 12.53 16.85 2.29
CA ILE A 105 11.73 17.12 1.07
C ILE A 105 11.33 15.80 0.39
N SER A 106 12.24 14.84 0.34
CA SER A 106 11.94 13.53 -0.21
C SER A 106 10.95 12.76 0.66
N ARG A 107 11.00 12.92 2.00
CA ARG A 107 10.01 12.35 2.92
C ARG A 107 8.62 12.93 2.68
N ASN A 108 8.50 14.26 2.58
CA ASN A 108 7.20 14.90 2.36
C ASN A 108 6.58 14.55 1.01
N LYS A 109 7.39 14.42 -0.06
CA LYS A 109 6.92 13.90 -1.35
C LYS A 109 6.47 12.45 -1.28
N VAL A 110 7.08 11.66 -0.40
CA VAL A 110 6.85 10.21 -0.29
C VAL A 110 5.79 9.88 0.77
N MET A 111 5.57 10.69 1.81
CA MET A 111 4.52 10.47 2.84
C MET A 111 3.12 10.95 2.44
N ASN A 112 2.86 11.11 1.15
CA ASN A 112 1.51 11.40 0.64
C ASN A 112 0.60 10.16 0.75
N THR A 113 -0.70 10.38 0.68
CA THR A 113 -1.73 9.32 0.61
C THR A 113 -1.43 8.26 -0.46
N GLU A 114 -0.72 8.65 -1.52
CA GLU A 114 -0.27 7.75 -2.58
C GLU A 114 0.76 6.71 -2.09
N THR A 115 1.69 7.10 -1.23
CA THR A 115 2.68 6.15 -0.67
C THR A 115 2.12 5.25 0.40
N LEU A 116 1.14 5.71 1.17
CA LEU A 116 0.38 4.85 2.07
C LEU A 116 -0.36 3.77 1.28
N ASN A 117 -0.97 4.12 0.14
CA ASN A 117 -1.59 3.17 -0.77
C ASN A 117 -0.58 2.20 -1.38
N ILE A 118 0.62 2.67 -1.74
CA ILE A 118 1.71 1.82 -2.22
C ILE A 118 2.13 0.81 -1.14
N MET A 119 2.29 1.25 0.11
CA MET A 119 2.70 0.38 1.22
C MET A 119 1.62 -0.62 1.63
N SER A 120 0.35 -0.25 1.59
CA SER A 120 -0.76 -1.10 2.02
C SER A 120 -1.23 -2.05 0.92
N ASN A 121 -1.42 -1.57 -0.30
CA ASN A 121 -2.14 -2.28 -1.36
C ASN A 121 -1.25 -2.65 -2.56
N ASP A 122 -0.46 -1.70 -3.08
CA ASP A 122 0.27 -1.90 -4.34
C ASP A 122 1.38 -2.95 -4.21
N ILE A 123 2.09 -2.98 -3.05
CA ILE A 123 3.12 -3.98 -2.79
C ILE A 123 2.51 -5.37 -2.71
N ASN A 124 1.44 -5.53 -1.94
CA ASN A 124 0.78 -6.81 -1.79
C ASN A 124 0.23 -7.30 -3.13
N SER A 125 -0.47 -6.44 -3.88
CA SER A 125 -0.99 -6.76 -5.20
C SER A 125 0.10 -7.16 -6.19
N TYR A 126 1.23 -6.45 -6.20
CA TYR A 126 2.37 -6.77 -7.05
C TYR A 126 3.02 -8.10 -6.66
N LEU A 127 3.22 -8.37 -5.37
CA LEU A 127 3.87 -9.60 -4.90
C LEU A 127 2.97 -10.81 -5.12
N MET A 128 1.68 -10.70 -4.78
CA MET A 128 0.69 -11.75 -5.05
C MET A 128 0.65 -12.09 -6.52
N SER A 129 0.58 -11.09 -7.40
CA SER A 129 0.55 -11.30 -8.84
C SER A 129 1.85 -11.88 -9.37
N SER A 130 3.01 -11.32 -9.00
CA SER A 130 4.29 -11.75 -9.56
C SER A 130 4.73 -13.14 -9.10
N ILE A 131 4.48 -13.50 -7.84
CA ILE A 131 4.84 -14.80 -7.28
C ILE A 131 3.81 -15.85 -7.66
N SER A 132 2.53 -15.58 -7.40
CA SER A 132 1.44 -16.53 -7.67
C SER A 132 1.35 -16.85 -9.17
N PHE A 133 1.38 -15.85 -10.04
CA PHE A 133 1.31 -16.09 -11.49
C PHE A 133 2.53 -16.82 -12.02
N THR A 134 3.74 -16.50 -11.55
CA THR A 134 4.94 -17.23 -11.99
C THR A 134 4.86 -18.71 -11.60
N ILE A 135 4.42 -19.02 -10.39
CA ILE A 135 4.25 -20.38 -9.90
C ILE A 135 3.13 -21.09 -10.68
N SER A 136 1.97 -20.43 -10.82
CA SER A 136 0.81 -20.96 -11.55
C SER A 136 1.13 -21.28 -13.01
N ILE A 137 1.87 -20.41 -13.72
CA ILE A 137 2.30 -20.66 -15.10
C ILE A 137 3.14 -21.94 -15.19
N TRP A 138 4.15 -22.11 -14.32
CA TRP A 138 4.99 -23.30 -14.32
C TRP A 138 4.20 -24.57 -14.03
N ILE A 139 3.30 -24.54 -13.05
CA ILE A 139 2.42 -25.64 -12.72
C ILE A 139 1.57 -26.02 -13.93
N SER A 140 0.91 -25.02 -14.51
CA SER A 140 0.00 -25.23 -15.64
C SER A 140 0.70 -25.76 -16.89
N ILE A 141 1.94 -25.31 -17.15
CA ILE A 141 2.77 -25.85 -18.24
C ILE A 141 3.12 -27.32 -17.99
N VAL A 142 3.60 -27.65 -16.78
CA VAL A 142 3.95 -29.02 -16.43
C VAL A 142 2.73 -29.94 -16.50
N MET A 143 1.59 -29.51 -15.95
CA MET A 143 0.32 -30.23 -16.02
C MET A 143 -0.13 -30.46 -17.46
N PHE A 144 -0.13 -29.42 -18.27
CA PHE A 144 -0.54 -29.48 -19.69
C PHE A 144 0.33 -30.47 -20.47
N VAL A 145 1.66 -30.34 -20.37
CA VAL A 145 2.62 -31.25 -21.05
C VAL A 145 2.45 -32.68 -20.53
N GLY A 146 2.30 -32.87 -19.22
CA GLY A 146 2.14 -34.19 -18.63
C GLY A 146 0.87 -34.90 -19.08
N ILE A 147 -0.27 -34.18 -19.18
CA ILE A 147 -1.51 -34.75 -19.71
C ILE A 147 -1.36 -35.12 -21.18
N LEU A 148 -0.72 -34.28 -22.01
CA LEU A 148 -0.46 -34.62 -23.41
C LEU A 148 0.42 -35.87 -23.55
N LEU A 149 1.46 -36.00 -22.75
CA LEU A 149 2.31 -37.20 -22.74
C LEU A 149 1.53 -38.44 -22.28
N ALA A 150 0.66 -38.32 -21.27
CA ALA A 150 -0.18 -39.42 -20.86
C ALA A 150 -1.11 -39.88 -21.98
N TYR A 151 -1.65 -39.00 -22.80
CA TYR A 151 -2.44 -39.35 -23.98
C TYR A 151 -1.59 -40.06 -25.05
N LEU A 152 -0.34 -39.67 -25.23
CA LEU A 152 0.56 -40.34 -26.17
C LEU A 152 0.86 -41.79 -25.73
N PHE A 153 1.13 -42.02 -24.44
CA PHE A 153 1.52 -43.33 -23.93
C PHE A 153 0.33 -44.30 -23.74
N LEU A 154 -0.81 -43.80 -23.33
CA LEU A 154 -2.00 -44.62 -23.03
C LEU A 154 -3.05 -44.58 -24.14
N GLY A 155 -2.96 -43.63 -25.06
CA GLY A 155 -3.91 -43.38 -26.10
C GLY A 155 -3.40 -43.74 -27.48
N ASN A 156 -4.15 -43.32 -28.46
CA ASN A 156 -3.84 -43.44 -29.86
C ASN A 156 -3.19 -42.16 -30.38
N LEU A 157 -2.19 -42.30 -31.26
CA LEU A 157 -1.47 -41.18 -31.89
C LEU A 157 -2.45 -40.17 -32.54
N TYR A 158 -3.53 -40.63 -33.12
CA TYR A 158 -4.53 -39.75 -33.76
C TYR A 158 -5.21 -38.82 -32.78
N LEU A 159 -5.60 -39.35 -31.57
CA LEU A 159 -6.19 -38.54 -30.52
C LEU A 159 -5.19 -37.54 -29.93
N PHE A 160 -3.94 -37.95 -29.77
CA PHE A 160 -2.87 -37.03 -29.33
C PHE A 160 -2.70 -35.86 -30.33
N ILE A 161 -2.61 -36.16 -31.63
CA ILE A 161 -2.47 -35.13 -32.68
C ILE A 161 -3.67 -34.17 -32.66
N PHE A 162 -4.88 -34.72 -32.54
CA PHE A 162 -6.10 -33.91 -32.42
C PHE A 162 -6.03 -32.96 -31.23
N LEU A 163 -5.72 -33.49 -30.04
CA LEU A 163 -5.70 -32.72 -28.81
C LEU A 163 -4.60 -31.64 -28.87
N ALA A 164 -3.42 -31.96 -29.37
CA ALA A 164 -2.33 -31.01 -29.54
C ALA A 164 -2.70 -29.87 -30.54
N ALA A 165 -3.26 -30.23 -31.70
CA ALA A 165 -3.68 -29.25 -32.69
C ALA A 165 -4.83 -28.35 -32.18
N PHE A 166 -5.81 -28.93 -31.48
CA PHE A 166 -6.91 -28.16 -30.91
C PHE A 166 -6.44 -27.23 -29.78
N SER A 167 -5.45 -27.66 -28.99
CA SER A 167 -4.87 -26.82 -27.94
C SER A 167 -4.17 -25.58 -28.51
N ILE A 168 -3.57 -25.64 -29.69
CA ILE A 168 -3.00 -24.47 -30.38
C ILE A 168 -4.11 -23.47 -30.71
N LEU A 169 -5.25 -23.95 -31.21
CA LEU A 169 -6.42 -23.10 -31.50
C LEU A 169 -6.99 -22.46 -30.22
N GLU A 170 -7.09 -23.23 -29.12
CA GLU A 170 -7.50 -22.71 -27.81
C GLU A 170 -6.57 -21.61 -27.30
N VAL A 171 -5.26 -21.79 -27.46
CA VAL A 171 -4.28 -20.76 -27.07
C VAL A 171 -4.51 -19.45 -27.83
N LEU A 172 -4.77 -19.50 -29.14
CA LEU A 172 -5.04 -18.29 -29.94
C LEU A 172 -6.32 -17.58 -29.46
N VAL A 173 -7.40 -18.33 -29.20
CA VAL A 173 -8.64 -17.76 -28.69
C VAL A 173 -8.45 -17.19 -27.29
N ASN A 174 -7.75 -17.90 -26.40
CA ASN A 174 -7.46 -17.43 -25.05
C ASN A 174 -6.60 -16.14 -25.05
N ILE A 175 -5.64 -16.01 -25.98
CA ILE A 175 -4.87 -14.75 -26.15
C ILE A 175 -5.80 -13.61 -26.54
N PHE A 176 -6.71 -13.83 -27.48
CA PHE A 176 -7.68 -12.82 -27.90
C PHE A 176 -8.65 -12.43 -26.75
N CYS A 177 -9.21 -13.40 -26.06
CA CYS A 177 -10.10 -13.17 -24.92
C CYS A 177 -9.39 -12.47 -23.77
N SER A 178 -8.15 -12.85 -23.49
CA SER A 178 -7.32 -12.20 -22.46
C SER A 178 -6.99 -10.75 -22.81
N TYR A 179 -6.67 -10.45 -24.07
CA TYR A 179 -6.48 -9.08 -24.54
C TYR A 179 -7.74 -8.21 -24.33
N LEU A 180 -8.93 -8.74 -24.66
CA LEU A 180 -10.19 -8.06 -24.43
C LEU A 180 -10.44 -7.83 -22.94
N ASN A 181 -10.27 -8.84 -22.12
CA ASN A 181 -10.48 -8.77 -20.67
C ASN A 181 -9.53 -7.77 -20.01
N ASN A 182 -8.24 -7.72 -20.41
CA ASN A 182 -7.29 -6.73 -19.90
C ASN A 182 -7.72 -5.30 -20.18
N LYS A 183 -8.17 -5.04 -21.41
CA LYS A 183 -8.68 -3.71 -21.78
C LYS A 183 -9.91 -3.32 -20.95
N ILE A 184 -10.77 -4.28 -20.66
CA ILE A 184 -11.95 -4.08 -19.81
C ILE A 184 -11.54 -3.82 -18.36
N THR A 185 -10.61 -4.59 -17.81
CA THR A 185 -10.10 -4.43 -16.44
C THR A 185 -9.49 -3.04 -16.23
N ILE A 186 -8.68 -2.54 -17.17
CA ILE A 186 -8.13 -1.17 -17.11
C ILE A 186 -9.25 -0.12 -17.14
N GLN A 187 -10.34 -0.36 -17.86
CA GLN A 187 -11.49 0.56 -17.85
C GLN A 187 -12.27 0.48 -16.53
N GLN A 188 -12.42 -0.72 -15.96
CA GLN A 188 -13.07 -0.93 -14.66
C GLN A 188 -12.32 -0.22 -13.54
N THR A 189 -10.99 -0.34 -13.46
CA THR A 189 -10.19 0.38 -12.45
C THR A 189 -10.37 1.88 -12.54
N LYS A 190 -10.38 2.46 -13.75
CA LYS A 190 -10.63 3.90 -13.95
C LYS A 190 -12.03 4.32 -13.51
N VAL A 191 -13.05 3.48 -13.69
CA VAL A 191 -14.42 3.74 -13.23
C VAL A 191 -14.48 3.69 -11.72
N ASP A 192 -13.82 2.70 -11.09
CA ASP A 192 -13.76 2.55 -9.63
C ASP A 192 -13.01 3.71 -8.97
N ASP A 193 -11.87 4.14 -9.50
CA ASP A 193 -11.12 5.30 -9.00
C ASP A 193 -11.97 6.59 -9.02
N LYS A 194 -12.67 6.83 -10.14
CA LYS A 194 -13.58 7.97 -10.24
C LYS A 194 -14.73 7.89 -9.25
N PHE A 195 -15.32 6.70 -9.10
CA PHE A 195 -16.39 6.47 -8.14
C PHE A 195 -15.89 6.72 -6.71
N HIS A 196 -14.78 6.11 -6.30
CA HIS A 196 -14.21 6.27 -4.96
C HIS A 196 -13.87 7.73 -4.66
N SER A 197 -13.27 8.45 -5.60
CA SER A 197 -12.96 9.87 -5.41
C SER A 197 -14.22 10.74 -5.27
N LYS A 198 -15.25 10.50 -6.10
CA LYS A 198 -16.54 11.21 -6.07
C LYS A 198 -17.31 10.89 -4.78
N PHE A 199 -17.39 9.60 -4.43
CA PHE A 199 -18.11 9.12 -3.25
C PHE A 199 -17.45 9.55 -1.94
N SER A 200 -16.12 9.48 -1.84
CA SER A 200 -15.37 9.94 -0.67
C SER A 200 -15.57 11.44 -0.37
N LYS A 201 -15.61 12.27 -1.42
CA LYS A 201 -15.93 13.70 -1.26
C LYS A 201 -17.38 13.89 -0.82
N TRP A 202 -18.30 13.09 -1.38
CA TRP A 202 -19.72 13.18 -1.10
C TRP A 202 -20.05 12.76 0.35
N ILE A 203 -19.49 11.64 0.82
CA ILE A 203 -19.78 11.13 2.17
C ILE A 203 -19.33 12.11 3.27
N LYS A 204 -18.28 12.92 3.03
CA LYS A 204 -17.84 13.97 3.96
C LYS A 204 -18.89 15.06 4.20
N THR A 205 -19.86 15.20 3.30
CA THR A 205 -20.95 16.19 3.44
C THR A 205 -22.15 15.63 4.22
N PHE A 206 -22.12 14.36 4.64
CA PHE A 206 -23.24 13.68 5.30
C PHE A 206 -23.78 14.44 6.51
N SER A 207 -22.89 14.88 7.42
CA SER A 207 -23.26 15.62 8.62
C SER A 207 -23.98 16.94 8.32
N LEU A 208 -23.60 17.64 7.24
CA LEU A 208 -24.26 18.89 6.82
C LEU A 208 -25.72 18.64 6.44
N PHE A 209 -25.99 17.57 5.68
CA PHE A 209 -27.35 17.19 5.31
C PHE A 209 -28.18 16.70 6.49
N LEU A 210 -27.54 15.97 7.42
CA LEU A 210 -28.18 15.49 8.65
C LEU A 210 -28.63 16.68 9.53
N PHE A 211 -27.73 17.61 9.85
CA PHE A 211 -28.04 18.76 10.68
C PHE A 211 -28.98 19.77 10.00
N SER A 212 -29.00 19.79 8.68
CA SER A 212 -29.93 20.65 7.92
C SER A 212 -31.31 20.01 7.72
N ASN A 213 -31.59 18.83 8.29
CA ASN A 213 -32.83 18.05 8.09
C ASN A 213 -33.13 17.75 6.60
N LYS A 214 -32.08 17.54 5.80
CA LYS A 214 -32.17 17.28 4.36
C LYS A 214 -31.65 15.91 3.95
N LEU A 215 -31.73 14.93 4.86
CA LEU A 215 -31.20 13.57 4.65
C LEU A 215 -31.81 12.89 3.42
N TYR A 216 -33.08 13.14 3.13
CA TYR A 216 -33.75 12.59 1.96
C TYR A 216 -33.02 12.96 0.65
N PHE A 217 -32.62 14.22 0.49
CA PHE A 217 -31.88 14.67 -0.70
C PHE A 217 -30.48 14.04 -0.78
N PHE A 218 -29.83 13.86 0.37
CA PHE A 218 -28.54 13.16 0.42
C PHE A 218 -28.68 11.72 -0.10
N LEU A 219 -29.68 10.97 0.39
CA LEU A 219 -29.94 9.58 -0.01
C LEU A 219 -30.34 9.48 -1.50
N ALA A 220 -31.19 10.40 -1.98
CA ALA A 220 -31.56 10.44 -3.38
C ALA A 220 -30.35 10.64 -4.29
N LYS A 221 -29.47 11.59 -3.94
CA LYS A 221 -28.25 11.86 -4.72
C LYS A 221 -27.23 10.73 -4.62
N THR A 222 -27.13 10.09 -3.46
CA THR A 222 -26.29 8.89 -3.27
C THR A 222 -26.76 7.75 -4.19
N ASN A 223 -28.06 7.53 -4.28
CA ASN A 223 -28.65 6.53 -5.17
C ASN A 223 -28.34 6.82 -6.66
N ASP A 224 -28.34 8.09 -7.06
CA ASP A 224 -27.95 8.48 -8.42
C ASP A 224 -26.48 8.14 -8.71
N ILE A 225 -25.57 8.41 -7.74
CA ILE A 225 -24.16 8.07 -7.87
C ILE A 225 -23.97 6.56 -8.02
N PHE A 226 -24.70 5.76 -7.24
CA PHE A 226 -24.66 4.30 -7.34
C PHE A 226 -25.22 3.78 -8.66
N LYS A 227 -26.37 4.34 -9.13
CA LYS A 227 -26.97 3.97 -10.43
C LYS A 227 -26.03 4.28 -11.59
N GLU A 228 -25.37 5.45 -11.58
CA GLU A 228 -24.38 5.84 -12.60
C GLU A 228 -23.23 4.83 -12.65
N ASN A 229 -22.65 4.48 -11.49
CA ASN A 229 -21.57 3.52 -11.39
C ASN A 229 -21.99 2.12 -11.85
N SER A 230 -23.15 1.62 -11.39
CA SER A 230 -23.68 0.30 -11.77
C SER A 230 -23.94 0.21 -13.27
N LYS A 231 -24.47 1.28 -13.89
CA LYS A 231 -24.70 1.31 -15.35
C LYS A 231 -23.39 1.20 -16.14
N LEU A 232 -22.32 1.89 -15.68
CA LEU A 232 -21.01 1.81 -16.32
C LEU A 232 -20.39 0.40 -16.13
N LYS A 233 -20.46 -0.15 -14.93
CA LYS A 233 -19.96 -1.52 -14.65
C LYS A 233 -20.69 -2.57 -15.48
N ASN A 234 -22.01 -2.55 -15.50
CA ASN A 234 -22.80 -3.52 -16.30
C ASN A 234 -22.45 -3.45 -17.79
N LYS A 235 -22.15 -2.25 -18.31
CA LYS A 235 -21.70 -2.10 -19.72
C LYS A 235 -20.35 -2.79 -19.96
N LEU A 236 -19.44 -2.73 -18.99
CA LEU A 236 -18.13 -3.38 -19.08
C LEU A 236 -18.25 -4.90 -18.89
N GLU A 237 -19.06 -5.34 -17.94
CA GLU A 237 -19.31 -6.77 -17.68
C GLU A 237 -19.99 -7.47 -18.88
N ASN A 238 -20.93 -6.79 -19.54
CA ASN A 238 -21.52 -7.31 -20.78
C ASN A 238 -20.48 -7.54 -21.88
N LYS A 239 -19.43 -6.70 -21.94
CA LYS A 239 -18.32 -6.92 -22.89
C LYS A 239 -17.46 -8.11 -22.48
N SER A 240 -17.21 -8.30 -21.17
CA SER A 240 -16.44 -9.45 -20.71
C SER A 240 -17.21 -10.77 -20.88
N ALA A 241 -18.53 -10.74 -20.79
CA ALA A 241 -19.39 -11.88 -21.06
C ALA A 241 -19.21 -12.42 -22.49
N ILE A 242 -18.95 -11.56 -23.48
CA ILE A 242 -18.68 -11.99 -24.85
C ILE A 242 -17.41 -12.87 -24.92
N ALA A 243 -16.34 -12.45 -24.23
CA ALA A 243 -15.12 -13.25 -24.14
C ALA A 243 -15.38 -14.62 -23.49
N SER A 244 -16.17 -14.66 -22.41
CA SER A 244 -16.56 -15.92 -21.75
C SER A 244 -17.42 -16.83 -22.64
N ILE A 245 -18.33 -16.26 -23.43
CA ILE A 245 -19.12 -17.03 -24.40
C ILE A 245 -18.21 -17.66 -25.47
N LEU A 246 -17.21 -16.94 -25.98
CA LEU A 246 -16.25 -17.47 -26.93
C LEU A 246 -15.44 -18.65 -26.34
N GLU A 247 -14.95 -18.50 -25.10
CA GLU A 247 -14.21 -19.56 -24.42
C GLU A 247 -15.08 -20.83 -24.22
N ILE A 248 -16.32 -20.67 -23.77
CA ILE A 248 -17.25 -21.79 -23.56
C ILE A 248 -17.62 -22.44 -24.91
N SER A 249 -17.86 -21.65 -25.97
CA SER A 249 -18.19 -22.19 -27.29
C SER A 249 -17.02 -23.00 -27.87
N MET A 250 -15.77 -22.59 -27.62
CA MET A 250 -14.60 -23.38 -28.00
C MET A 250 -14.51 -24.70 -27.26
N LEU A 251 -14.83 -24.72 -25.97
CA LEU A 251 -14.88 -25.96 -25.19
C LEU A 251 -15.95 -26.94 -25.74
N VAL A 252 -17.17 -26.44 -26.02
CA VAL A 252 -18.24 -27.23 -26.60
C VAL A 252 -17.84 -27.79 -27.98
N LEU A 253 -17.22 -26.96 -28.80
CA LEU A 253 -16.71 -27.37 -30.11
C LEU A 253 -15.65 -28.50 -29.99
N LYS A 254 -14.73 -28.36 -29.04
CA LYS A 254 -13.72 -29.39 -28.72
C LYS A 254 -14.35 -30.72 -28.37
N PHE A 255 -15.36 -30.71 -27.49
CA PHE A 255 -16.11 -31.93 -27.12
C PHE A 255 -16.82 -32.56 -28.32
N ALA A 256 -17.49 -31.76 -29.14
CA ALA A 256 -18.21 -32.25 -30.32
C ALA A 256 -17.27 -32.93 -31.33
N ILE A 257 -16.15 -32.27 -31.65
CA ILE A 257 -15.16 -32.82 -32.59
C ILE A 257 -14.48 -34.05 -31.99
N PHE A 258 -14.12 -34.00 -30.68
CA PHE A 258 -13.52 -35.16 -30.00
C PHE A 258 -14.41 -36.38 -30.08
N ILE A 259 -15.70 -36.26 -29.74
CA ILE A 259 -16.66 -37.36 -29.78
C ILE A 259 -16.77 -37.93 -31.21
N THR A 260 -16.84 -37.05 -32.23
CA THR A 260 -16.94 -37.49 -33.64
C THR A 260 -15.72 -38.30 -34.06
N ILE A 261 -14.51 -37.81 -33.78
CA ILE A 261 -13.23 -38.48 -34.11
C ILE A 261 -13.13 -39.80 -33.30
N ALA A 262 -13.43 -39.74 -31.99
CA ALA A 262 -13.36 -40.91 -31.12
C ALA A 262 -14.29 -42.04 -31.54
N LEU A 263 -15.53 -41.72 -31.92
CA LEU A 263 -16.49 -42.73 -32.45
C LEU A 263 -16.03 -43.31 -33.80
N TYR A 264 -15.45 -42.49 -34.66
CA TYR A 264 -14.85 -42.96 -35.93
C TYR A 264 -13.70 -43.94 -35.66
N LEU A 265 -12.76 -43.61 -34.79
CA LEU A 265 -11.63 -44.46 -34.41
C LEU A 265 -12.09 -45.75 -33.70
N TYR A 266 -13.13 -45.66 -32.87
CA TYR A 266 -13.76 -46.84 -32.23
C TYR A 266 -14.35 -47.79 -33.25
N LYS A 267 -15.14 -47.27 -34.23
CA LYS A 267 -15.68 -48.07 -35.33
C LYS A 267 -14.59 -48.72 -36.18
N ALA A 268 -13.45 -48.09 -36.32
CA ALA A 268 -12.25 -48.62 -37.01
C ALA A 268 -11.45 -49.62 -36.15
N ASN A 269 -11.89 -49.96 -34.94
CA ASN A 269 -11.21 -50.82 -33.92
C ASN A 269 -9.80 -50.34 -33.58
N LEU A 270 -9.52 -49.01 -33.68
CA LEU A 270 -8.23 -48.40 -33.36
C LEU A 270 -8.13 -47.98 -31.88
N ILE A 271 -9.26 -47.80 -31.23
CA ILE A 271 -9.35 -47.45 -29.79
C ILE A 271 -10.53 -48.19 -29.12
N ASN A 272 -10.44 -48.36 -27.81
CA ASN A 272 -11.52 -48.92 -27.00
C ASN A 272 -12.40 -47.83 -26.38
N LEU A 273 -13.64 -48.18 -26.01
CA LEU A 273 -14.61 -47.25 -25.42
C LEU A 273 -14.12 -46.71 -24.06
N ALA A 274 -13.40 -47.53 -23.28
CA ALA A 274 -12.84 -47.12 -22.01
C ALA A 274 -11.88 -45.92 -22.14
N LEU A 275 -11.06 -45.91 -23.20
CA LEU A 275 -10.13 -44.81 -23.48
C LEU A 275 -10.88 -43.53 -23.87
N ILE A 276 -11.94 -43.62 -24.64
CA ILE A 276 -12.79 -42.47 -24.99
C ILE A 276 -13.37 -41.83 -23.74
N LEU A 277 -13.92 -42.62 -22.83
CA LEU A 277 -14.48 -42.12 -21.58
C LEU A 277 -13.41 -41.48 -20.67
N ALA A 278 -12.24 -42.12 -20.52
CA ALA A 278 -11.15 -41.60 -19.71
C ALA A 278 -10.61 -40.25 -20.24
N ILE A 279 -10.40 -40.12 -21.55
CA ILE A 279 -9.98 -38.86 -22.17
C ILE A 279 -11.05 -37.80 -22.03
N GLY A 280 -12.33 -38.19 -22.21
CA GLY A 280 -13.48 -37.28 -22.06
C GLY A 280 -13.49 -36.57 -20.71
N THR A 281 -13.14 -37.25 -19.61
CA THR A 281 -13.07 -36.63 -18.27
C THR A 281 -11.95 -35.58 -18.14
N GLN A 282 -10.91 -35.69 -18.94
CA GLN A 282 -9.71 -34.80 -18.87
C GLN A 282 -9.72 -33.65 -19.89
N LEU A 283 -10.68 -33.59 -20.82
CA LEU A 283 -10.75 -32.52 -21.84
C LEU A 283 -10.87 -31.13 -21.21
N ASN A 284 -11.69 -31.01 -20.14
CA ASN A 284 -11.83 -29.76 -19.40
C ASN A 284 -10.53 -29.31 -18.75
N VAL A 285 -9.74 -30.26 -18.21
CA VAL A 285 -8.47 -29.96 -17.52
C VAL A 285 -7.47 -29.35 -18.49
N THR A 286 -7.33 -29.91 -19.70
CA THR A 286 -6.42 -29.35 -20.71
C THR A 286 -6.81 -27.93 -21.13
N SER A 287 -8.11 -27.66 -21.34
CA SER A 287 -8.60 -26.32 -21.66
C SER A 287 -8.42 -25.33 -20.49
N ALA A 288 -8.62 -25.78 -19.25
CA ALA A 288 -8.37 -24.96 -18.07
C ALA A 288 -6.89 -24.57 -17.95
N GLN A 289 -5.95 -25.50 -18.21
CA GLN A 289 -4.52 -25.20 -18.13
C GLN A 289 -4.08 -24.17 -19.19
N THR A 290 -4.54 -24.30 -20.45
CA THR A 290 -4.24 -23.30 -21.49
C THR A 290 -4.77 -21.92 -21.14
N LYS A 291 -5.99 -21.85 -20.57
CA LYS A 291 -6.60 -20.60 -20.10
C LYS A 291 -5.78 -19.97 -18.96
N ILE A 292 -5.39 -20.75 -17.94
CA ILE A 292 -4.61 -20.27 -16.80
C ILE A 292 -3.27 -19.71 -17.29
N ILE A 293 -2.54 -20.44 -18.14
CA ILE A 293 -1.24 -19.98 -18.68
C ILE A 293 -1.38 -18.60 -19.33
N ILE A 294 -2.36 -18.44 -20.21
CA ILE A 294 -2.52 -17.19 -20.97
C ILE A 294 -3.01 -16.06 -20.08
N SER A 295 -3.97 -16.31 -19.16
CA SER A 295 -4.47 -15.30 -18.25
C SER A 295 -3.38 -14.82 -17.29
N ASP A 296 -2.54 -15.72 -16.77
CA ASP A 296 -1.48 -15.38 -15.84
C ASP A 296 -0.33 -14.60 -16.51
N ILE A 297 0.03 -14.97 -17.76
CA ILE A 297 0.97 -14.19 -18.57
C ILE A 297 0.44 -12.77 -18.79
N SER A 298 -0.83 -12.65 -19.16
CA SER A 298 -1.51 -11.38 -19.38
C SER A 298 -1.56 -10.52 -18.12
N ASN A 299 -1.93 -11.11 -17.00
CA ASN A 299 -1.95 -10.43 -15.70
C ASN A 299 -0.55 -10.00 -15.28
N ALA A 300 0.47 -10.84 -15.48
CA ALA A 300 1.86 -10.48 -15.19
C ALA A 300 2.33 -9.25 -16.01
N MET A 301 1.84 -9.10 -17.25
CA MET A 301 2.11 -7.91 -18.06
C MET A 301 1.44 -6.64 -17.50
N LEU A 302 0.19 -6.72 -17.03
CA LEU A 302 -0.51 -5.59 -16.39
C LEU A 302 0.22 -5.06 -15.16
N TYR A 303 0.77 -5.97 -14.34
CA TYR A 303 1.50 -5.58 -13.13
C TYR A 303 2.93 -5.09 -13.39
N ARG A 304 3.40 -5.11 -14.64
CA ARG A 304 4.71 -4.56 -15.02
C ARG A 304 4.79 -3.05 -14.76
N GLU A 305 3.73 -2.31 -15.00
CA GLU A 305 3.66 -0.88 -14.72
C GLU A 305 3.75 -0.59 -13.22
N LEU A 306 3.05 -1.37 -12.38
CA LEU A 306 3.18 -1.28 -10.92
C LEU A 306 4.62 -1.54 -10.46
N LYS A 307 5.33 -2.48 -11.09
CA LYS A 307 6.75 -2.72 -10.81
C LYS A 307 7.60 -1.48 -11.05
N HIS A 308 7.41 -0.77 -12.17
CA HIS A 308 8.14 0.47 -12.46
C HIS A 308 7.82 1.55 -11.42
N LYS A 309 6.55 1.78 -11.12
CA LYS A 309 6.11 2.70 -10.08
C LYS A 309 6.75 2.38 -8.72
N LEU A 310 6.76 1.11 -8.32
CA LEU A 310 7.40 0.66 -7.09
C LEU A 310 8.92 0.87 -7.12
N ILE A 311 9.61 0.54 -8.22
CA ILE A 311 11.06 0.76 -8.35
C ILE A 311 11.40 2.24 -8.22
N ASP A 312 10.68 3.13 -8.89
CA ASP A 312 10.90 4.58 -8.83
C ASP A 312 10.68 5.12 -7.42
N THR A 313 9.64 4.64 -6.74
CA THR A 313 9.40 4.95 -5.32
C THR A 313 10.54 4.43 -4.41
N PHE A 314 11.19 3.33 -4.79
CA PHE A 314 12.24 2.66 -4.00
C PHE A 314 13.67 3.00 -4.42
N THR A 315 13.90 3.71 -5.54
CA THR A 315 15.25 4.16 -5.89
C THR A 315 15.80 5.06 -4.78
N PRO A 316 16.98 4.77 -4.23
CA PRO A 316 17.56 5.65 -3.21
C PRO A 316 17.83 7.01 -3.87
N LEU A 317 17.27 8.05 -3.28
CA LEU A 317 17.72 9.39 -3.58
C LEU A 317 19.19 9.44 -3.16
N LYS A 318 20.08 9.92 -4.04
CA LYS A 318 21.49 10.03 -3.72
C LYS A 318 21.63 10.86 -2.45
N ASN A 319 22.09 10.23 -1.35
CA ASN A 319 22.52 10.95 -0.16
C ASN A 319 23.74 11.78 -0.57
N LYS A 320 23.53 13.06 -0.83
CA LYS A 320 24.62 14.03 -0.69
C LYS A 320 24.86 14.19 0.80
N ASN A 321 26.11 14.35 1.19
CA ASN A 321 26.61 14.44 2.54
C ASN A 321 25.64 15.15 3.49
N SER A 322 25.04 14.40 4.43
CA SER A 322 24.20 14.97 5.49
C SER A 322 25.08 15.79 6.42
N LEU A 323 25.09 17.10 6.26
CA LEU A 323 25.63 18.00 7.26
C LEU A 323 24.73 17.88 8.50
N THR A 324 25.20 17.19 9.52
CA THR A 324 24.62 17.23 10.86
C THR A 324 25.07 18.52 11.51
N ILE A 325 24.16 19.45 11.71
CA ILE A 325 24.46 20.71 12.40
C ILE A 325 24.36 20.44 13.90
N SER A 326 25.51 20.29 14.54
CA SER A 326 25.63 20.31 16.00
C SER A 326 25.90 21.76 16.46
N ASN A 327 25.26 22.19 17.55
CA ASN A 327 25.38 23.53 18.13
C ASN A 327 24.86 24.66 17.23
N PHE A 328 23.55 24.89 17.30
CA PHE A 328 22.92 26.02 16.63
C PHE A 328 23.45 27.37 17.15
N LYS A 329 23.86 28.25 16.25
CA LYS A 329 24.27 29.63 16.56
C LYS A 329 23.39 30.68 15.90
N LYS A 330 23.16 30.54 14.60
CA LYS A 330 22.38 31.45 13.77
C LYS A 330 21.74 30.75 12.60
N LEU A 331 20.52 31.17 12.25
CA LEU A 331 19.80 30.78 11.03
C LEU A 331 19.40 32.08 10.31
N GLU A 332 19.57 32.12 9.00
CA GLU A 332 19.21 33.29 8.20
C GLU A 332 18.75 32.92 6.79
N ILE A 333 17.74 33.65 6.33
CA ILE A 333 17.30 33.68 4.93
C ILE A 333 17.62 35.06 4.40
N VAL A 334 18.31 35.16 3.27
CA VAL A 334 18.73 36.42 2.64
C VAL A 334 18.10 36.50 1.24
N ASN A 335 17.30 37.53 1.02
CA ASN A 335 16.60 37.82 -0.25
C ASN A 335 15.88 36.62 -0.80
N GLY A 336 15.14 35.89 0.07
CA GLY A 336 14.46 34.63 -0.26
C GLY A 336 13.13 34.85 -0.96
N ASP A 337 12.92 34.14 -2.08
CA ASP A 337 11.61 34.05 -2.73
C ASP A 337 11.04 32.65 -2.58
N ILE A 338 9.71 32.57 -2.39
CA ILE A 338 8.98 31.30 -2.29
C ILE A 338 7.86 31.29 -3.33
N ASN A 339 7.95 30.38 -4.30
CA ASN A 339 6.95 30.17 -5.32
C ASN A 339 6.39 28.74 -5.27
N TYR A 340 5.07 28.59 -5.51
CA TYR A 340 4.45 27.32 -5.84
C TYR A 340 4.00 27.37 -7.31
N ASP A 341 4.62 26.57 -8.15
CA ASP A 341 4.44 26.58 -9.61
C ASP A 341 4.62 28.01 -10.17
N THR A 342 3.56 28.62 -10.66
CA THR A 342 3.57 29.99 -11.19
C THR A 342 3.16 31.07 -10.18
N LYS A 343 2.73 30.66 -8.95
CA LYS A 343 2.21 31.59 -7.96
C LYS A 343 3.30 31.98 -6.96
N ASN A 344 3.64 33.27 -6.93
CA ASN A 344 4.51 33.82 -5.90
C ASN A 344 3.78 33.91 -4.56
N ILE A 345 4.31 33.29 -3.52
CA ILE A 345 3.77 33.24 -2.15
C ILE A 345 4.45 34.29 -1.27
N LEU A 346 5.79 34.29 -1.25
CA LEU A 346 6.59 35.25 -0.49
C LEU A 346 7.71 35.79 -1.37
N HIS A 347 8.01 37.06 -1.20
CA HIS A 347 9.00 37.77 -2.01
C HIS A 347 9.98 38.56 -1.14
N ASN A 348 11.27 38.49 -1.49
CA ASN A 348 12.37 39.20 -0.84
C ASN A 348 12.37 39.07 0.68
N ILE A 349 12.24 37.82 1.15
CA ILE A 349 12.26 37.54 2.60
C ILE A 349 13.66 37.65 3.16
N ASN A 350 13.81 38.51 4.16
CA ASN A 350 14.99 38.62 4.97
C ASN A 350 14.61 38.21 6.41
N PHE A 351 15.12 37.06 6.87
CA PHE A 351 14.83 36.50 8.18
C PHE A 351 16.10 36.10 8.88
N SER A 352 16.29 36.49 10.13
CA SER A 352 17.47 36.13 10.92
C SER A 352 17.08 35.85 12.37
N ILE A 353 17.51 34.69 12.87
CA ILE A 353 17.36 34.28 14.27
C ILE A 353 18.70 33.80 14.84
N LYS A 354 19.07 34.25 16.01
CA LYS A 354 20.23 33.82 16.78
C LYS A 354 19.82 32.90 17.93
N ARG A 355 20.78 32.19 18.47
CA ARG A 355 20.56 31.35 19.66
C ARG A 355 20.05 32.23 20.82
N GLY A 356 18.94 31.80 21.44
CA GLY A 356 18.27 32.50 22.54
C GLY A 356 17.26 33.55 22.10
N ASP A 357 17.16 33.89 20.80
CA ASP A 357 16.12 34.81 20.33
C ASP A 357 14.74 34.23 20.54
N LYS A 358 13.79 35.11 20.87
CA LYS A 358 12.36 34.79 20.99
C LYS A 358 11.59 35.62 19.98
N ILE A 359 11.07 34.97 18.93
CA ILE A 359 10.39 35.63 17.82
C ILE A 359 8.90 35.34 17.90
N LEU A 360 8.08 36.38 17.83
CA LEU A 360 6.64 36.29 17.58
C LEU A 360 6.39 36.58 16.11
N LEU A 361 5.86 35.57 15.37
CA LEU A 361 5.52 35.71 13.95
C LEU A 361 4.01 35.90 13.79
N LYS A 362 3.61 37.07 13.33
CA LYS A 362 2.23 37.46 13.06
C LYS A 362 1.90 37.44 11.56
N GLY A 363 0.64 37.47 11.24
CA GLY A 363 0.14 37.57 9.85
C GLY A 363 -1.22 36.95 9.67
N LYS A 364 -2.00 37.47 8.74
CA LYS A 364 -3.36 36.95 8.43
C LYS A 364 -3.31 35.48 7.98
N SER A 365 -4.44 34.77 8.09
CA SER A 365 -4.56 33.44 7.48
C SER A 365 -4.26 33.54 5.98
N GLY A 366 -3.45 32.61 5.44
CA GLY A 366 -3.02 32.63 4.04
C GLY A 366 -1.90 33.62 3.70
N SER A 367 -1.28 34.32 4.68
CA SER A 367 -0.15 35.24 4.42
C SER A 367 1.19 34.55 4.06
N GLY A 368 1.27 33.22 4.15
CA GLY A 368 2.49 32.47 3.83
C GLY A 368 3.30 31.96 5.05
N LYS A 369 2.75 32.07 6.28
CA LYS A 369 3.43 31.58 7.50
C LYS A 369 3.86 30.12 7.39
N SER A 370 2.97 29.24 6.98
CA SER A 370 3.27 27.80 6.80
C SER A 370 4.29 27.56 5.67
N SER A 371 4.32 28.40 4.64
CA SER A 371 5.34 28.31 3.59
C SER A 371 6.71 28.72 4.12
N LEU A 372 6.80 29.75 4.95
CA LEU A 372 8.04 30.14 5.63
C LEU A 372 8.52 29.04 6.57
N LEU A 373 7.63 28.44 7.38
CA LEU A 373 7.98 27.31 8.25
C LEU A 373 8.51 26.11 7.44
N ASN A 374 7.90 25.80 6.30
CA ASN A 374 8.36 24.72 5.43
C ASN A 374 9.77 24.98 4.87
N VAL A 375 10.14 26.23 4.61
CA VAL A 375 11.53 26.58 4.25
C VAL A 375 12.46 26.41 5.46
N LEU A 376 12.07 26.86 6.66
CA LEU A 376 12.87 26.70 7.88
C LEU A 376 13.13 25.21 8.18
N PHE A 377 12.14 24.35 7.98
CA PHE A 377 12.30 22.89 8.14
C PHE A 377 13.06 22.22 6.99
N ASN A 378 13.47 22.97 5.98
CA ASN A 378 14.01 22.42 4.73
C ASN A 378 13.07 21.41 4.03
N ASN A 379 11.75 21.64 4.17
CA ASN A 379 10.71 20.91 3.48
C ASN A 379 10.35 21.53 2.12
N LEU A 380 10.74 22.77 1.92
CA LEU A 380 10.54 23.57 0.71
C LEU A 380 11.81 24.38 0.43
N SER A 381 12.30 24.33 -0.81
CA SER A 381 13.43 25.15 -1.23
C SER A 381 13.01 26.57 -1.55
N LEU A 382 13.90 27.53 -1.32
CA LEU A 382 13.76 28.87 -1.88
C LEU A 382 13.84 28.79 -3.42
N THR A 383 13.08 29.63 -4.09
CA THR A 383 13.16 29.80 -5.56
C THR A 383 14.36 30.67 -5.93
N SER A 384 14.64 31.68 -5.11
CA SER A 384 15.84 32.54 -5.19
C SER A 384 16.28 32.91 -3.77
N GLY A 385 17.49 33.48 -3.63
CA GLY A 385 18.07 33.84 -2.35
C GLY A 385 18.85 32.69 -1.68
N ASN A 386 19.32 32.92 -0.45
CA ASN A 386 20.14 31.97 0.29
C ASN A 386 19.50 31.62 1.64
N TYR A 387 19.59 30.36 2.01
CA TYR A 387 19.23 29.86 3.34
C TYR A 387 20.47 29.31 4.02
N ASN A 388 20.87 29.92 5.13
CA ASN A 388 22.12 29.62 5.83
C ASN A 388 21.84 29.22 7.28
N VAL A 389 22.54 28.20 7.78
CA VAL A 389 22.59 27.84 9.21
C VAL A 389 24.05 27.78 9.64
N ASN A 390 24.39 28.53 10.68
CA ASN A 390 25.77 28.69 11.16
C ASN A 390 26.76 29.10 10.04
N ASN A 391 26.34 29.99 9.14
CA ASN A 391 27.07 30.47 7.96
C ASN A 391 27.27 29.41 6.84
N ASN A 392 26.74 28.20 7.00
CA ASN A 392 26.73 27.20 5.94
C ASN A 392 25.46 27.35 5.10
N ASN A 393 25.59 27.39 3.78
CA ASN A 393 24.46 27.40 2.89
C ASN A 393 23.77 26.03 2.95
N ILE A 394 22.43 26.03 3.10
CA ILE A 394 21.61 24.86 3.25
C ILE A 394 21.04 24.46 1.90
N ASP A 395 21.53 23.34 1.38
CA ASP A 395 20.96 22.69 0.20
C ASP A 395 19.71 21.90 0.59
N ILE A 396 18.87 21.62 -0.40
CA ILE A 396 17.65 20.81 -0.26
C ILE A 396 17.90 19.44 0.37
N ASP A 397 19.11 18.90 0.22
CA ASP A 397 19.52 17.60 0.75
C ASP A 397 20.17 17.69 2.14
N THR A 398 20.25 18.89 2.74
CA THR A 398 20.83 19.07 4.08
C THR A 398 19.87 18.54 5.15
N ASN A 399 20.37 17.71 6.05
CA ASN A 399 19.59 17.17 7.16
C ASN A 399 19.60 18.15 8.35
N LEU A 400 18.45 18.74 8.67
CA LEU A 400 18.25 19.61 9.83
C LEU A 400 17.56 18.88 11.00
N GLN A 401 17.62 17.54 11.05
CA GLN A 401 17.04 16.77 12.16
C GLN A 401 17.72 17.07 13.48
N GLY A 402 16.91 17.12 14.54
CA GLY A 402 17.42 17.36 15.89
C GLY A 402 17.68 18.84 16.22
N ILE A 403 17.48 19.78 15.28
CA ILE A 403 17.59 21.22 15.56
C ILE A 403 16.25 21.78 16.04
N PHE A 404 15.15 21.32 15.44
CA PHE A 404 13.81 21.86 15.68
C PHE A 404 12.95 20.93 16.54
N THR A 405 12.19 21.52 17.45
CA THR A 405 10.98 20.92 18.01
C THR A 405 9.79 21.68 17.49
N TYR A 406 8.81 20.98 16.94
CA TYR A 406 7.62 21.57 16.33
C TYR A 406 6.36 21.16 17.08
N CYS A 407 5.56 22.14 17.46
CA CYS A 407 4.24 21.97 18.04
C CYS A 407 3.24 22.71 17.17
N ASN A 408 2.25 22.00 16.65
CA ASN A 408 1.15 22.54 15.87
C ASN A 408 -0.21 22.27 16.52
N ASP A 409 -1.29 22.66 15.86
CA ASP A 409 -2.67 22.46 16.30
C ASP A 409 -3.21 21.03 16.11
N GLU A 410 -2.49 20.16 15.42
CA GLU A 410 -2.91 18.76 15.13
C GLU A 410 -2.75 17.83 16.34
N ASN A 411 -2.67 18.22 17.51
CA ASN A 411 -2.64 17.50 18.81
C ASN A 411 -2.65 15.96 18.75
N ILE A 412 -1.68 15.37 18.04
CA ILE A 412 -1.62 13.92 17.77
C ILE A 412 -1.24 13.15 19.04
N ILE A 413 -2.05 12.14 19.41
CA ILE A 413 -1.77 11.19 20.48
C ILE A 413 -1.38 9.85 19.88
N PHE A 414 -0.21 9.34 20.26
CA PHE A 414 0.29 8.03 19.84
C PHE A 414 -0.34 6.90 20.65
N ASP A 415 -0.36 5.72 20.05
CA ASP A 415 -0.77 4.46 20.69
C ASP A 415 0.34 4.03 21.68
N GLY A 416 0.21 4.45 22.91
CA GLY A 416 1.17 4.26 24.00
C GLY A 416 0.76 5.02 25.26
N ASN A 417 1.52 4.87 26.34
CA ASN A 417 1.28 5.55 27.61
C ASN A 417 1.72 7.03 27.56
N LEU A 418 1.58 7.75 28.70
CA LEU A 418 1.96 9.17 28.76
C LEU A 418 3.47 9.37 28.49
N TYR A 419 4.32 8.56 29.08
CA TYR A 419 5.77 8.67 28.89
C TYR A 419 6.16 8.42 27.42
N ASP A 420 5.60 7.39 26.79
CA ASP A 420 5.79 7.11 25.37
C ASP A 420 5.40 8.30 24.51
N ASN A 421 4.27 8.94 24.86
CA ASN A 421 3.78 10.10 24.14
C ASN A 421 4.64 11.34 24.32
N LEU A 422 5.23 11.57 25.50
CA LEU A 422 6.07 12.73 25.78
C LEU A 422 7.47 12.60 25.17
N THR A 423 8.01 11.36 25.10
CA THR A 423 9.38 11.07 24.70
C THR A 423 9.54 10.57 23.27
N PHE A 424 8.43 10.38 22.54
CA PHE A 424 8.41 9.73 21.24
C PHE A 424 9.02 8.30 21.29
N PHE A 425 8.66 7.51 22.31
CA PHE A 425 9.12 6.14 22.55
C PHE A 425 10.65 6.04 22.77
N GLU A 426 11.23 6.99 23.48
CA GLU A 426 12.65 6.93 23.88
C GLU A 426 12.89 5.75 24.83
N ASP A 427 13.88 4.88 24.54
CA ASP A 427 14.14 3.66 25.31
C ASP A 427 14.54 3.93 26.79
N ASN A 428 15.26 5.03 27.06
CA ASN A 428 15.73 5.41 28.39
C ASN A 428 15.42 6.89 28.67
N PRO A 429 14.16 7.26 28.93
CA PRO A 429 13.79 8.64 29.16
C PRO A 429 14.27 9.16 30.52
N ASN A 430 14.53 10.46 30.60
CA ASN A 430 14.82 11.12 31.87
C ASN A 430 13.53 11.30 32.68
N ILE A 431 13.29 10.38 33.63
CA ILE A 431 12.06 10.32 34.44
C ILE A 431 11.89 11.57 35.33
N GLU A 432 12.99 12.10 35.89
CA GLU A 432 12.91 13.32 36.73
C GLU A 432 12.41 14.51 35.91
N LYS A 433 12.98 14.68 34.69
CA LYS A 433 12.56 15.74 33.76
C LYS A 433 11.10 15.55 33.33
N LEU A 434 10.67 14.30 33.06
CA LEU A 434 9.30 13.99 32.70
C LEU A 434 8.32 14.37 33.82
N ASN A 435 8.58 13.92 35.04
CA ASN A 435 7.74 14.20 36.20
C ASN A 435 7.65 15.71 36.46
N LYS A 436 8.76 16.44 36.29
CA LYS A 436 8.77 17.89 36.39
C LYS A 436 7.87 18.54 35.32
N VAL A 437 7.97 18.13 34.07
CA VAL A 437 7.16 18.66 32.96
C VAL A 437 5.66 18.38 33.21
N ILE A 438 5.31 17.18 33.67
CA ILE A 438 3.95 16.77 33.99
C ILE A 438 3.39 17.68 35.09
N SER A 439 4.16 17.90 36.15
CA SER A 439 3.81 18.79 37.26
C SER A 439 3.69 20.25 36.83
N ASP A 440 4.66 20.77 36.08
CA ASP A 440 4.72 22.17 35.61
C ASP A 440 3.51 22.55 34.74
N LEU A 441 2.99 21.59 33.94
CA LEU A 441 1.83 21.79 33.06
C LEU A 441 0.49 21.34 33.69
N ASN A 442 0.48 20.92 34.98
CA ASN A 442 -0.70 20.42 35.67
C ASN A 442 -1.42 19.30 34.89
N ILE A 443 -0.64 18.31 34.38
CA ILE A 443 -1.21 17.14 33.71
C ILE A 443 -1.67 16.13 34.78
N ASP A 444 -2.73 16.46 35.51
CA ASP A 444 -3.34 15.67 36.60
C ASP A 444 -4.55 14.84 36.15
N PHE A 445 -5.00 15.04 34.90
CA PHE A 445 -6.14 14.32 34.32
C PHE A 445 -5.80 12.88 33.89
N ILE A 446 -4.54 12.44 34.02
CA ILE A 446 -4.09 11.09 33.78
C ILE A 446 -3.69 10.45 35.10
N ASN A 447 -4.60 9.65 35.66
CA ASN A 447 -4.39 9.00 36.97
C ASN A 447 -3.43 7.81 36.88
N ASP A 448 -3.40 7.12 35.75
CA ASP A 448 -2.52 5.98 35.48
C ASP A 448 -1.56 6.30 34.32
N LEU A 449 -0.30 6.55 34.67
CA LEU A 449 0.75 6.90 33.70
C LEU A 449 1.13 5.76 32.74
N ILE A 450 0.71 4.53 33.07
CA ILE A 450 0.98 3.31 32.26
C ILE A 450 -0.16 3.06 31.27
N GLN A 451 -1.36 3.63 31.53
CA GLN A 451 -2.51 3.45 30.66
C GLN A 451 -2.24 3.99 29.25
N ASN A 452 -2.72 3.26 28.22
CA ASN A 452 -2.64 3.71 26.84
C ASN A 452 -3.55 4.94 26.63
N LEU A 453 -2.96 6.05 26.21
CA LEU A 453 -3.67 7.31 26.01
C LEU A 453 -4.69 7.26 24.87
N ARG A 454 -4.52 6.38 23.90
CA ARG A 454 -5.45 6.21 22.78
C ARG A 454 -6.82 5.73 23.25
N ASP A 455 -6.87 4.97 24.34
CA ASP A 455 -8.10 4.44 24.93
C ASP A 455 -8.83 5.48 25.79
N MET A 456 -8.18 6.61 26.06
CA MET A 456 -8.74 7.72 26.84
C MET A 456 -9.46 8.71 25.93
N LYS A 457 -10.62 9.21 26.38
CA LYS A 457 -11.34 10.30 25.71
C LYS A 457 -10.78 11.66 26.17
N LEU A 458 -9.60 12.00 25.67
CA LEU A 458 -8.97 13.29 25.98
C LEU A 458 -9.66 14.44 25.24
N SER A 459 -9.88 15.58 25.96
CA SER A 459 -10.32 16.82 25.32
C SER A 459 -9.22 17.42 24.45
N GLU A 460 -9.56 18.32 23.52
CA GLU A 460 -8.57 18.98 22.66
C GLU A 460 -7.55 19.80 23.48
N GLY A 461 -8.00 20.44 24.58
CA GLY A 461 -7.09 21.15 25.49
C GLY A 461 -6.11 20.21 26.21
N GLN A 462 -6.57 19.03 26.66
CA GLN A 462 -5.71 18.00 27.27
C GLN A 462 -4.67 17.45 26.28
N LYS A 463 -5.07 17.18 25.05
CA LYS A 463 -4.14 16.77 23.99
C LYS A 463 -3.11 17.87 23.69
N GLN A 464 -3.54 19.12 23.73
CA GLN A 464 -2.66 20.26 23.51
C GLN A 464 -1.63 20.42 24.64
N LEU A 465 -2.01 20.19 25.91
CA LEU A 465 -1.07 20.15 27.03
C LEU A 465 -0.02 19.06 26.85
N ILE A 466 -0.40 17.87 26.39
CA ILE A 466 0.54 16.79 26.04
C ILE A 466 1.50 17.23 24.93
N ASN A 467 1.00 17.92 23.90
CA ASN A 467 1.84 18.44 22.82
C ASN A 467 2.84 19.49 23.30
N LEU A 468 2.43 20.38 24.20
CA LEU A 468 3.31 21.37 24.86
C LEU A 468 4.31 20.72 25.82
N ALA A 469 3.93 19.63 26.49
CA ALA A 469 4.83 18.85 27.34
C ALA A 469 5.98 18.24 26.52
N ARG A 470 5.74 17.80 25.29
CA ARG A 470 6.78 17.36 24.34
C ARG A 470 7.80 18.46 24.07
N VAL A 471 7.32 19.72 23.93
CA VAL A 471 8.19 20.88 23.74
C VAL A 471 9.09 21.11 24.95
N LEU A 472 8.53 21.05 26.16
CA LEU A 472 9.28 21.23 27.41
C LEU A 472 10.29 20.11 27.66
N TYR A 473 9.93 18.87 27.30
CA TYR A 473 10.82 17.72 27.43
C TYR A 473 11.94 17.71 26.38
N SER A 474 11.71 18.23 25.18
CA SER A 474 12.68 18.24 24.09
C SER A 474 14.01 18.89 24.49
N ASN A 475 15.12 18.41 23.88
CA ASN A 475 16.45 18.98 24.05
C ASN A 475 16.91 19.83 22.85
N ASN A 476 16.10 19.96 21.78
CA ASN A 476 16.46 20.71 20.58
C ASN A 476 16.65 22.20 20.85
N ASP A 477 17.52 22.84 20.08
CA ASP A 477 17.91 24.23 20.26
C ASP A 477 16.82 25.23 19.85
N ILE A 478 16.01 24.89 18.85
CA ILE A 478 14.95 25.75 18.32
C ILE A 478 13.59 25.10 18.55
N VAL A 479 12.68 25.86 19.15
CA VAL A 479 11.29 25.48 19.34
C VAL A 479 10.41 26.35 18.44
N ILE A 480 9.54 25.70 17.67
CA ILE A 480 8.54 26.36 16.83
C ILE A 480 7.16 25.93 17.31
N ILE A 481 6.32 26.90 17.64
CA ILE A 481 4.93 26.68 18.09
C ILE A 481 4.01 27.38 17.09
N ASP A 482 3.19 26.62 16.38
CA ASP A 482 2.24 27.13 15.40
C ASP A 482 0.81 26.88 15.91
N GLU A 483 0.20 27.95 16.44
CA GLU A 483 -1.14 27.94 17.06
C GLU A 483 -1.31 26.90 18.21
N GLY A 484 -0.20 26.53 18.87
CA GLY A 484 -0.16 25.47 19.87
C GLY A 484 -0.82 25.82 21.23
N PHE A 485 -1.54 26.93 21.34
CA PHE A 485 -2.25 27.34 22.55
C PHE A 485 -3.77 27.48 22.34
N SER A 486 -4.29 27.20 21.15
CA SER A 486 -5.65 27.61 20.72
C SER A 486 -6.80 27.01 21.54
N ASN A 487 -6.62 25.82 22.10
CA ASN A 487 -7.67 25.08 22.80
C ASN A 487 -7.48 25.08 24.33
N LEU A 488 -6.58 25.90 24.88
CA LEU A 488 -6.34 26.00 26.30
C LEU A 488 -7.31 26.99 26.96
N ASP A 489 -7.77 26.69 28.17
CA ASP A 489 -8.38 27.68 29.03
C ASP A 489 -7.37 28.72 29.48
N LYS A 490 -7.83 29.84 30.04
CA LYS A 490 -6.99 30.99 30.37
C LYS A 490 -5.87 30.64 31.38
N GLN A 491 -6.17 29.80 32.38
CA GLN A 491 -5.19 29.44 33.42
C GLN A 491 -4.05 28.58 32.81
N ASN A 492 -4.41 27.55 32.07
CA ASN A 492 -3.45 26.67 31.39
C ASN A 492 -2.68 27.43 30.30
N PHE A 493 -3.33 28.34 29.57
CA PHE A 493 -2.69 29.22 28.60
C PHE A 493 -1.62 30.08 29.25
N ASP A 494 -1.96 30.85 30.32
CA ASP A 494 -1.01 31.75 30.98
C ASP A 494 0.18 30.98 31.59
N ASN A 495 -0.08 29.80 32.19
CA ASN A 495 0.96 28.92 32.71
C ASN A 495 1.89 28.39 31.58
N ALA A 496 1.33 27.83 30.52
CA ALA A 496 2.09 27.26 29.40
C ALA A 496 2.94 28.33 28.70
N VAL A 497 2.38 29.50 28.41
CA VAL A 497 3.11 30.62 27.79
C VAL A 497 4.26 31.06 28.70
N LYS A 498 4.05 31.19 30.01
CA LYS A 498 5.10 31.55 30.97
C LYS A 498 6.23 30.51 30.98
N LEU A 499 5.90 29.22 31.04
CA LEU A 499 6.91 28.14 31.04
C LEU A 499 7.73 28.16 29.75
N ILE A 500 7.08 28.28 28.60
CA ILE A 500 7.73 28.27 27.29
C ILE A 500 8.62 29.51 27.11
N LEU A 501 8.12 30.70 27.47
CA LEU A 501 8.91 31.91 27.36
C LEU A 501 10.12 31.92 28.32
N ASN A 502 10.09 31.15 29.40
CA ASN A 502 11.24 31.00 30.32
C ASN A 502 12.26 29.95 29.88
N LEU A 503 12.01 29.21 28.80
CA LEU A 503 12.99 28.27 28.26
C LEU A 503 14.26 28.99 27.81
N ASN A 504 15.39 28.42 28.16
CA ASN A 504 16.70 28.89 27.62
C ASN A 504 16.93 28.29 26.22
N LYS A 505 16.00 28.57 25.29
CA LYS A 505 15.99 28.08 23.91
C LYS A 505 15.63 29.20 22.95
N THR A 506 15.90 28.98 21.69
CA THR A 506 15.44 29.86 20.61
C THR A 506 13.98 29.51 20.30
N LEU A 507 13.12 30.53 20.28
CA LEU A 507 11.68 30.34 20.10
C LEU A 507 11.17 31.06 18.85
N ILE A 508 10.31 30.40 18.09
CA ILE A 508 9.47 31.01 17.05
C ILE A 508 8.03 30.64 17.40
N ILE A 509 7.22 31.63 17.75
CA ILE A 509 5.82 31.40 18.13
C ILE A 509 4.91 32.10 17.13
N ILE A 510 3.97 31.34 16.58
CA ILE A 510 2.87 31.84 15.76
C ILE A 510 1.61 31.70 16.61
N SER A 511 0.99 32.82 16.95
CA SER A 511 -0.26 32.81 17.72
C SER A 511 -1.05 34.10 17.49
N HIS A 512 -2.36 33.95 17.40
CA HIS A 512 -3.31 35.06 17.37
C HIS A 512 -3.81 35.44 18.77
N GLN A 513 -3.50 34.66 19.81
CA GLN A 513 -3.97 34.85 21.18
C GLN A 513 -3.02 35.66 22.04
N LEU A 514 -1.75 35.80 21.63
CA LEU A 514 -0.76 36.58 22.37
C LEU A 514 -1.02 38.08 22.18
N ASP A 515 -1.45 38.73 23.25
CA ASP A 515 -1.73 40.14 23.28
C ASP A 515 -0.46 41.01 23.47
N LYS A 516 -0.63 42.33 23.52
CA LYS A 516 0.48 43.30 23.67
C LYS A 516 1.29 43.08 24.95
N THR A 517 0.73 42.47 25.99
CA THR A 517 1.43 42.24 27.26
C THR A 517 2.51 41.17 27.13
N TYR A 518 2.26 40.18 26.27
CA TYR A 518 3.25 39.15 25.97
C TYR A 518 4.27 39.57 24.91
N GLU A 519 3.91 40.50 23.99
CA GLU A 519 4.80 40.96 22.92
C GLU A 519 6.10 41.52 23.46
N GLN A 520 6.07 42.20 24.59
CA GLN A 520 7.28 42.79 25.25
C GLN A 520 8.29 41.75 25.72
N LYS A 521 7.90 40.47 25.82
CA LYS A 521 8.79 39.36 26.21
C LYS A 521 9.52 38.71 25.04
N PHE A 522 9.23 39.13 23.83
CA PHE A 522 9.90 38.65 22.61
C PHE A 522 11.08 39.59 22.25
N THR A 523 12.12 39.00 21.68
CA THR A 523 13.26 39.79 21.17
C THR A 523 12.91 40.48 19.86
N LYS A 524 12.01 39.89 19.08
CA LYS A 524 11.53 40.43 17.81
C LYS A 524 10.05 40.08 17.58
N VAL A 525 9.32 41.02 17.02
CA VAL A 525 7.97 40.79 16.50
C VAL A 525 8.01 40.98 14.99
N LEU A 526 7.71 39.93 14.24
CA LEU A 526 7.71 39.91 12.78
C LEU A 526 6.28 39.76 12.27
N GLU A 527 5.92 40.44 11.21
CA GLU A 527 4.64 40.29 10.54
C GLU A 527 4.82 39.94 9.06
N LEU A 528 4.08 38.92 8.61
CA LEU A 528 3.93 38.62 7.19
C LEU A 528 2.75 39.39 6.62
N LYS A 529 3.07 40.43 5.85
CA LYS A 529 2.10 41.29 5.18
C LYS A 529 2.51 41.53 3.72
N ASP A 530 1.54 41.55 2.82
CA ASP A 530 1.76 41.80 1.38
C ASP A 530 2.90 40.95 0.76
N LYS A 531 2.97 39.69 1.17
CA LYS A 531 4.00 38.70 0.75
C LYS A 531 5.43 39.03 1.19
N GLN A 532 5.61 39.94 2.11
CA GLN A 532 6.90 40.33 2.66
C GLN A 532 6.92 40.16 4.18
N LEU A 533 8.12 39.98 4.73
CA LEU A 533 8.36 39.93 6.18
C LEU A 533 8.82 41.32 6.66
N GLN A 534 8.05 41.88 7.59
CA GLN A 534 8.33 43.18 8.18
C GLN A 534 8.63 43.01 9.67
N GLU A 535 9.65 43.69 10.17
CA GLU A 535 9.99 43.73 11.58
C GLU A 535 9.31 44.93 12.23
N PHE A 536 8.46 44.67 13.23
CA PHE A 536 7.93 45.75 14.06
C PHE A 536 8.93 46.06 15.16
N GLY A 537 9.49 47.25 15.13
CA GLY A 537 10.30 47.73 16.25
C GLY A 537 9.48 47.71 17.53
N LEU A 538 9.94 46.97 18.55
CA LEU A 538 9.41 47.11 19.92
C LEU A 538 9.67 48.55 20.32
N SER A 539 8.63 49.42 20.32
CA SER A 539 8.70 50.71 20.96
C SER A 539 8.91 50.48 22.46
N ILE A 540 10.16 50.56 22.89
CA ILE A 540 10.50 50.64 24.30
C ILE A 540 9.96 51.99 24.78
N SER A 541 8.76 51.95 25.36
CA SER A 541 8.20 53.08 26.11
C SER A 541 8.46 52.91 27.57
#